data_b1877124d897e387261fd07ba7188171
#
_entry.id   b1877124d897e387261fd07ba7188171
#
_cell.length_a   1.000
_cell.length_b   1.000
_cell.length_c   1.000
_cell.angle_alpha   90.00
_cell.angle_beta   90.00
_cell.angle_gamma   90.00
#
_symmetry.space_group_name_H-M   'P 1'
#
loop_
_entity.id
_entity.type
_entity.pdbx_description
1 polymer ?
#
loop_
_entity_poly.entity_id
_entity_poly.type
_entity_poly.pdbx_seq_one_letter_code
_entity_poly.pdbx_strand_id
1 'polypeptide(L)'
;MPLAGTQTVAGSLCWSGATPSPTVQILLAGATYNRSYWDFPQQPDVYSYVRRAVAAGYTTLALDRPGTGASSHPSGALLTNATEASAVHQVVNAARLGKLSSTAFTRVLLAGHSYGSVVAWYEAATYSDVDALLISGMAHEVQPAAAIPVAASLVPQSSDPHFAARPLDLTYLTTRPGARQVFWHGDHDDPAVISADEATKDTVTTAELADTLVAQAAPTTDDITVPVLVAAGQQDLAYAAALAHEAAHYPHSPCVTTHLQPDAGHDLNLSPRAPDWFTAVLAWAIHVLAPTGAPPRC
;
A
#
# COMPACT_ATOMS: atom_id res chain seq x y z
N MET A 1 18.59 7.14 10.16
CA MET A 1 19.80 7.38 9.35
C MET A 1 19.44 7.12 7.90
N PRO A 2 19.92 7.89 6.92
CA PRO A 2 19.69 7.56 5.52
C PRO A 2 20.32 6.20 5.19
N LEU A 3 19.72 5.49 4.24
CA LEU A 3 20.26 4.24 3.71
C LEU A 3 21.65 4.52 3.11
N ALA A 4 22.63 3.67 3.40
CA ALA A 4 23.98 3.85 2.89
C ALA A 4 24.05 3.58 1.38
N GLY A 5 24.74 4.44 0.64
CA GLY A 5 24.89 4.33 -0.82
C GLY A 5 23.63 4.72 -1.61
N THR A 6 23.70 4.57 -2.93
CA THR A 6 22.55 4.79 -3.83
C THR A 6 21.62 3.58 -3.76
N GLN A 7 20.36 3.81 -3.42
CA GLN A 7 19.31 2.80 -3.47
C GLN A 7 18.45 2.99 -4.72
N THR A 8 18.02 1.91 -5.32
CA THR A 8 17.09 1.92 -6.45
C THR A 8 15.69 1.57 -5.94
N VAL A 9 14.69 2.37 -6.31
CA VAL A 9 13.28 2.05 -6.15
C VAL A 9 12.73 1.70 -7.53
N ALA A 10 12.31 0.46 -7.72
CA ALA A 10 11.72 -0.02 -8.97
C ALA A 10 10.22 0.25 -8.97
N GLY A 11 9.65 0.53 -10.15
CA GLY A 11 8.21 0.74 -10.30
C GLY A 11 7.74 0.54 -11.72
N SER A 12 6.42 0.40 -11.86
CA SER A 12 5.73 0.33 -13.15
C SER A 12 4.86 1.57 -13.31
N LEU A 13 5.21 2.43 -14.27
CA LEU A 13 4.46 3.63 -14.61
C LEU A 13 3.53 3.32 -15.79
N CYS A 14 2.21 3.43 -15.57
CA CYS A 14 1.19 3.05 -16.54
C CYS A 14 0.20 4.20 -16.78
N TRP A 15 -0.20 4.40 -18.02
CA TRP A 15 -1.23 5.37 -18.42
C TRP A 15 -1.90 4.94 -19.74
N SER A 16 -3.01 5.58 -20.09
CA SER A 16 -3.67 5.42 -21.39
C SER A 16 -3.46 6.67 -22.27
N GLY A 17 -3.51 6.49 -23.60
CA GLY A 17 -3.36 7.58 -24.56
C GLY A 17 -1.90 7.98 -24.83
N ALA A 18 -1.70 9.12 -25.52
CA ALA A 18 -0.40 9.56 -25.99
C ALA A 18 0.50 10.15 -24.88
N THR A 19 -0.10 10.72 -23.85
CA THR A 19 0.62 11.36 -22.75
C THR A 19 0.03 10.93 -21.40
N PRO A 20 0.85 10.85 -20.34
CA PRO A 20 0.35 10.62 -18.98
C PRO A 20 -0.67 11.68 -18.55
N SER A 21 -1.66 11.26 -17.76
CA SER A 21 -2.54 12.18 -17.01
C SER A 21 -1.70 13.04 -16.05
N PRO A 22 -2.06 14.31 -15.82
CA PRO A 22 -1.35 15.13 -14.82
C PRO A 22 -1.59 14.69 -13.38
N THR A 23 -2.52 13.75 -13.16
CA THR A 23 -2.78 13.12 -11.87
C THR A 23 -2.15 11.73 -11.85
N VAL A 24 -1.24 11.49 -10.91
CA VAL A 24 -0.63 10.18 -10.67
C VAL A 24 -1.10 9.59 -9.35
N GLN A 25 -1.35 8.30 -9.35
CA GLN A 25 -1.54 7.49 -8.15
C GLN A 25 -0.27 6.67 -7.89
N ILE A 26 0.43 6.96 -6.80
CA ILE A 26 1.61 6.21 -6.37
C ILE A 26 1.15 5.13 -5.40
N LEU A 27 1.46 3.86 -5.70
CA LEU A 27 0.86 2.69 -5.08
C LEU A 27 1.91 1.87 -4.33
N LEU A 28 1.75 1.74 -3.01
CA LEU A 28 2.65 1.02 -2.10
C LEU A 28 2.00 -0.26 -1.60
N ALA A 29 2.63 -1.39 -1.85
CA ALA A 29 2.17 -2.68 -1.37
C ALA A 29 2.54 -2.93 0.11
N GLY A 30 1.86 -3.88 0.74
CA GLY A 30 2.04 -4.26 2.14
C GLY A 30 3.26 -5.13 2.41
N ALA A 31 3.35 -5.61 3.64
CA ALA A 31 4.31 -6.60 4.08
C ALA A 31 4.15 -7.90 3.28
N THR A 32 5.26 -8.49 2.87
CA THR A 32 5.29 -9.71 2.03
C THR A 32 4.67 -9.57 0.64
N TYR A 33 4.54 -8.33 0.16
CA TYR A 33 4.07 -7.98 -1.18
C TYR A 33 5.08 -7.10 -1.91
N ASN A 34 4.98 -7.10 -3.25
CA ASN A 34 5.61 -6.16 -4.16
C ASN A 34 4.53 -5.47 -5.02
N ARG A 35 4.93 -4.70 -6.02
CA ARG A 35 3.99 -3.93 -6.87
C ARG A 35 2.92 -4.78 -7.58
N SER A 36 3.10 -6.10 -7.68
CA SER A 36 2.10 -6.99 -8.30
C SER A 36 0.78 -7.05 -7.52
N TYR A 37 0.76 -6.67 -6.24
CA TYR A 37 -0.48 -6.52 -5.47
C TYR A 37 -1.46 -5.53 -6.11
N TRP A 38 -0.93 -4.44 -6.68
CA TRP A 38 -1.74 -3.41 -7.34
C TRP A 38 -2.02 -3.72 -8.82
N ASP A 39 -1.15 -4.49 -9.47
CA ASP A 39 -1.32 -4.95 -10.85
C ASP A 39 -1.28 -6.48 -10.90
N PHE A 40 -2.29 -7.08 -10.28
CA PHE A 40 -2.30 -8.51 -10.03
C PHE A 40 -2.42 -9.30 -11.33
N PRO A 41 -1.54 -10.30 -11.57
CA PRO A 41 -1.44 -10.96 -12.87
C PRO A 41 -2.54 -12.00 -13.13
N GLN A 42 -3.14 -12.57 -12.06
CA GLN A 42 -4.21 -13.55 -12.19
C GLN A 42 -5.55 -12.83 -12.42
N GLN A 43 -6.25 -13.14 -13.51
CA GLN A 43 -7.49 -12.49 -13.91
C GLN A 43 -7.42 -10.94 -13.83
N PRO A 44 -6.47 -10.29 -14.53
CA PRO A 44 -6.13 -8.89 -14.29
C PRO A 44 -7.27 -7.92 -14.62
N ASP A 45 -8.25 -8.31 -15.40
CA ASP A 45 -9.45 -7.50 -15.67
C ASP A 45 -10.37 -7.40 -14.43
N VAL A 46 -10.19 -8.30 -13.45
CA VAL A 46 -10.90 -8.29 -12.17
C VAL A 46 -10.03 -7.73 -11.06
N TYR A 47 -8.77 -8.18 -10.94
CA TYR A 47 -7.93 -7.95 -9.76
C TYR A 47 -6.81 -6.92 -9.94
N SER A 48 -6.61 -6.35 -11.15
CA SER A 48 -5.65 -5.25 -11.32
C SER A 48 -6.31 -3.89 -11.07
N TYR A 49 -5.95 -3.26 -9.95
CA TYR A 49 -6.30 -1.86 -9.70
C TYR A 49 -5.67 -0.92 -10.73
N VAL A 50 -4.42 -1.18 -11.12
CA VAL A 50 -3.70 -0.39 -12.13
C VAL A 50 -4.51 -0.29 -13.42
N ARG A 51 -5.02 -1.41 -13.95
CA ARG A 51 -5.84 -1.40 -15.16
C ARG A 51 -7.11 -0.57 -15.01
N ARG A 52 -7.78 -0.68 -13.87
CA ARG A 52 -9.00 0.09 -13.57
C ARG A 52 -8.73 1.59 -13.47
N ALA A 53 -7.68 1.98 -12.76
CA ALA A 53 -7.30 3.39 -12.61
C ALA A 53 -6.85 4.01 -13.94
N VAL A 54 -6.08 3.27 -14.74
CA VAL A 54 -5.65 3.71 -16.08
C VAL A 54 -6.86 3.85 -17.02
N ALA A 55 -7.82 2.92 -16.98
CA ALA A 55 -9.06 3.01 -17.76
C ALA A 55 -9.93 4.20 -17.32
N ALA A 56 -9.85 4.60 -16.04
CA ALA A 56 -10.51 5.79 -15.52
C ALA A 56 -9.76 7.11 -15.81
N GLY A 57 -8.64 7.06 -16.56
CA GLY A 57 -7.89 8.24 -17.00
C GLY A 57 -6.79 8.71 -16.05
N TYR A 58 -6.43 7.93 -15.04
CA TYR A 58 -5.30 8.22 -14.17
C TYR A 58 -3.98 7.69 -14.73
N THR A 59 -2.88 8.30 -14.35
CA THR A 59 -1.56 7.64 -14.40
C THR A 59 -1.35 6.91 -13.08
N THR A 60 -0.79 5.70 -13.13
CA THR A 60 -0.43 4.93 -11.94
C THR A 60 1.07 4.65 -11.91
N LEU A 61 1.66 4.65 -10.72
CA LEU A 61 3.03 4.25 -10.46
C LEU A 61 3.04 3.25 -9.31
N ALA A 62 3.00 1.96 -9.63
CA ALA A 62 3.10 0.90 -8.64
C ALA A 62 4.58 0.65 -8.31
N LEU A 63 4.95 0.77 -7.03
CA LEU A 63 6.33 0.66 -6.56
C LEU A 63 6.60 -0.66 -5.86
N ASP A 64 7.79 -1.18 -6.06
CA ASP A 64 8.42 -2.09 -5.11
C ASP A 64 9.06 -1.23 -4.02
N ARG A 65 8.64 -1.40 -2.77
CA ARG A 65 9.28 -0.71 -1.65
C ARG A 65 10.75 -1.19 -1.51
N PRO A 66 11.66 -0.39 -0.93
CA PRO A 66 12.98 -0.92 -0.56
C PRO A 66 12.84 -2.24 0.19
N GLY A 67 13.65 -3.23 -0.18
CA GLY A 67 13.57 -4.58 0.38
C GLY A 67 12.61 -5.53 -0.34
N THR A 68 11.87 -5.08 -1.35
CA THR A 68 10.92 -5.92 -2.09
C THR A 68 11.17 -5.88 -3.61
N GLY A 69 10.67 -6.89 -4.32
CA GLY A 69 10.64 -6.94 -5.79
C GLY A 69 12.00 -6.72 -6.45
N ALA A 70 12.03 -5.77 -7.37
CA ALA A 70 13.22 -5.37 -8.11
C ALA A 70 13.92 -4.14 -7.51
N SER A 71 13.45 -3.62 -6.37
CA SER A 71 14.13 -2.57 -5.62
C SER A 71 15.39 -3.07 -4.93
N SER A 72 16.24 -2.14 -4.47
CA SER A 72 17.40 -2.49 -3.65
C SER A 72 16.97 -3.18 -2.35
N HIS A 73 17.78 -4.16 -1.93
CA HIS A 73 17.59 -4.90 -0.69
C HIS A 73 18.73 -4.57 0.30
N PRO A 74 18.70 -3.41 0.97
CA PRO A 74 19.68 -3.05 1.98
C PRO A 74 19.55 -3.96 3.20
N SER A 75 20.40 -3.80 4.22
CA SER A 75 20.17 -4.52 5.49
C SER A 75 18.76 -4.19 6.01
N GLY A 76 17.98 -5.25 6.30
CA GLY A 76 16.59 -5.07 6.72
C GLY A 76 16.43 -4.32 8.04
N ALA A 77 17.49 -4.30 8.89
CA ALA A 77 17.50 -3.47 10.09
C ALA A 77 17.46 -1.95 9.83
N LEU A 78 17.72 -1.52 8.58
CA LEU A 78 17.68 -0.12 8.16
C LEU A 78 16.36 0.27 7.50
N LEU A 79 15.49 -0.69 7.21
CA LEU A 79 14.16 -0.45 6.63
C LEU A 79 13.19 -0.07 7.75
N THR A 80 13.12 1.22 8.01
CA THR A 80 12.21 1.83 8.98
C THR A 80 11.17 2.67 8.27
N ASN A 81 10.05 2.97 8.93
CA ASN A 81 9.02 3.86 8.38
C ASN A 81 9.62 5.16 7.83
N ALA A 82 10.55 5.78 8.57
CA ALA A 82 11.18 7.03 8.17
C ALA A 82 12.09 6.87 6.93
N THR A 83 12.84 5.77 6.81
CA THR A 83 13.73 5.55 5.66
C THR A 83 12.95 5.22 4.40
N GLU A 84 11.87 4.46 4.53
CA GLU A 84 10.99 4.14 3.40
C GLU A 84 10.15 5.35 2.97
N ALA A 85 9.59 6.11 3.91
CA ALA A 85 8.90 7.37 3.61
C ALA A 85 9.82 8.36 2.89
N SER A 86 11.09 8.47 3.30
CA SER A 86 12.08 9.29 2.59
C SER A 86 12.35 8.79 1.16
N ALA A 87 12.34 7.49 0.92
CA ALA A 87 12.49 6.96 -0.43
C ALA A 87 11.25 7.28 -1.30
N VAL A 88 10.04 7.14 -0.75
CA VAL A 88 8.79 7.50 -1.44
C VAL A 88 8.73 8.98 -1.73
N HIS A 89 9.09 9.85 -0.78
CA HIS A 89 9.20 11.30 -0.98
C HIS A 89 10.09 11.67 -2.18
N GLN A 90 11.24 10.99 -2.35
CA GLN A 90 12.09 11.22 -3.51
C GLN A 90 11.40 10.84 -4.83
N VAL A 91 10.56 9.80 -4.82
CA VAL A 91 9.74 9.40 -5.98
C VAL A 91 8.65 10.45 -6.24
N VAL A 92 7.95 10.94 -5.21
CA VAL A 92 6.95 12.02 -5.32
C VAL A 92 7.60 13.28 -5.92
N ASN A 93 8.76 13.69 -5.43
CA ASN A 93 9.52 14.81 -5.97
C ASN A 93 9.91 14.61 -7.44
N ALA A 94 10.37 13.41 -7.80
CA ALA A 94 10.72 13.09 -9.18
C ALA A 94 9.48 13.14 -10.10
N ALA A 95 8.32 12.69 -9.61
CA ALA A 95 7.03 12.77 -10.30
C ALA A 95 6.62 14.24 -10.53
N ARG A 96 6.64 15.05 -9.49
CA ARG A 96 6.33 16.48 -9.52
C ARG A 96 7.24 17.28 -10.47
N LEU A 97 8.50 16.90 -10.55
CA LEU A 97 9.50 17.55 -11.41
C LEU A 97 9.53 17.03 -12.86
N GLY A 98 8.62 16.10 -13.24
CA GLY A 98 8.60 15.51 -14.58
C GLY A 98 9.82 14.65 -14.90
N LYS A 99 10.49 14.08 -13.89
CA LYS A 99 11.69 13.25 -14.09
C LYS A 99 11.35 11.78 -14.38
N LEU A 100 10.10 11.38 -14.17
CA LEU A 100 9.66 9.99 -14.38
C LEU A 100 9.00 9.78 -15.76
N SER A 101 8.55 10.85 -16.41
CA SER A 101 7.87 10.81 -17.71
C SER A 101 7.99 12.18 -18.41
N SER A 102 7.37 12.30 -19.59
CA SER A 102 7.24 13.60 -20.29
C SER A 102 6.27 14.58 -19.61
N THR A 103 5.60 14.16 -18.52
CA THR A 103 4.61 14.97 -17.80
C THR A 103 5.09 15.20 -16.36
N ALA A 104 5.07 16.46 -15.92
CA ALA A 104 5.16 16.80 -14.51
C ALA A 104 3.78 16.62 -13.87
N PHE A 105 3.70 15.78 -12.83
CA PHE A 105 2.44 15.49 -12.18
C PHE A 105 2.05 16.59 -11.20
N THR A 106 0.90 17.21 -11.43
CA THR A 106 0.37 18.30 -10.60
C THR A 106 -0.50 17.82 -9.45
N ARG A 107 -0.97 16.58 -9.53
CA ARG A 107 -1.75 15.92 -8.48
C ARG A 107 -1.17 14.55 -8.19
N VAL A 108 -0.97 14.26 -6.91
CA VAL A 108 -0.44 12.99 -6.42
C VAL A 108 -1.40 12.43 -5.37
N LEU A 109 -1.98 11.26 -5.65
CA LEU A 109 -2.61 10.41 -4.66
C LEU A 109 -1.57 9.38 -4.23
N LEU A 110 -1.27 9.33 -2.93
CA LEU A 110 -0.43 8.28 -2.36
C LEU A 110 -1.35 7.19 -1.78
N ALA A 111 -1.20 5.97 -2.27
CA ALA A 111 -2.01 4.83 -1.85
C ALA A 111 -1.14 3.79 -1.19
N GLY A 112 -1.52 3.37 0.01
CA GLY A 112 -0.89 2.28 0.74
C GLY A 112 -1.85 1.12 0.99
N HIS A 113 -1.29 -0.08 1.04
CA HIS A 113 -1.95 -1.26 1.58
C HIS A 113 -1.14 -1.83 2.74
N SER A 114 -1.81 -2.14 3.87
CA SER A 114 -1.17 -2.75 5.03
C SER A 114 0.08 -1.95 5.47
N TYR A 115 1.25 -2.55 5.55
CA TYR A 115 2.49 -1.82 5.86
C TYR A 115 2.78 -0.67 4.87
N GLY A 116 2.40 -0.78 3.61
CA GLY A 116 2.47 0.33 2.66
C GLY A 116 1.65 1.55 3.09
N SER A 117 0.55 1.35 3.83
CA SER A 117 -0.24 2.42 4.45
C SER A 117 0.54 3.13 5.56
N VAL A 118 1.32 2.38 6.35
CA VAL A 118 2.18 2.96 7.38
C VAL A 118 3.24 3.87 6.76
N VAL A 119 3.89 3.42 5.68
CA VAL A 119 4.84 4.23 4.93
C VAL A 119 4.17 5.49 4.36
N ALA A 120 2.94 5.37 3.85
CA ALA A 120 2.17 6.49 3.32
C ALA A 120 1.77 7.50 4.42
N TRP A 121 1.45 7.05 5.65
CA TRP A 121 1.24 7.93 6.80
C TRP A 121 2.48 8.79 7.10
N TYR A 122 3.65 8.11 7.22
CA TYR A 122 4.91 8.80 7.53
C TYR A 122 5.33 9.77 6.44
N GLU A 123 5.12 9.40 5.19
CA GLU A 123 5.42 10.26 4.04
C GLU A 123 4.54 11.51 4.06
N ALA A 124 3.22 11.34 4.07
CA ALA A 124 2.27 12.45 4.02
C ALA A 124 2.40 13.41 5.23
N ALA A 125 2.60 12.87 6.44
CA ALA A 125 2.78 13.66 7.65
C ALA A 125 4.11 14.43 7.64
N THR A 126 5.20 13.80 7.16
CA THR A 126 6.54 14.40 7.24
C THR A 126 6.79 15.42 6.13
N TYR A 127 6.31 15.15 4.92
CA TYR A 127 6.69 15.94 3.74
C TYR A 127 5.56 16.81 3.19
N SER A 128 4.30 16.48 3.46
CA SER A 128 3.13 17.28 3.08
C SER A 128 3.10 17.63 1.57
N ASP A 129 3.56 16.72 0.71
CA ASP A 129 3.74 16.97 -0.73
C ASP A 129 2.83 16.11 -1.61
N VAL A 130 1.86 15.39 -1.00
CA VAL A 130 0.79 14.67 -1.70
C VAL A 130 -0.53 15.43 -1.60
N ASP A 131 -1.50 15.13 -2.48
CA ASP A 131 -2.78 15.84 -2.54
C ASP A 131 -3.94 15.03 -1.92
N ALA A 132 -3.79 13.72 -1.79
CA ALA A 132 -4.76 12.84 -1.16
C ALA A 132 -4.09 11.54 -0.71
N LEU A 133 -4.67 10.87 0.28
CA LEU A 133 -4.12 9.66 0.89
C LEU A 133 -5.16 8.53 0.88
N LEU A 134 -4.79 7.38 0.34
CA LEU A 134 -5.57 6.14 0.41
C LEU A 134 -4.86 5.15 1.33
N ILE A 135 -5.54 4.72 2.37
CA ILE A 135 -5.09 3.76 3.38
C ILE A 135 -6.00 2.53 3.29
N SER A 136 -5.44 1.37 3.01
CA SER A 136 -6.20 0.12 2.98
C SER A 136 -5.55 -0.98 3.81
N GLY A 137 -6.36 -1.79 4.50
CA GLY A 137 -5.86 -2.86 5.37
C GLY A 137 -4.96 -2.34 6.50
N MET A 138 -5.23 -1.13 7.02
CA MET A 138 -4.51 -0.52 8.13
C MET A 138 -5.39 0.48 8.88
N ALA A 139 -5.26 0.47 10.19
CA ALA A 139 -5.89 1.42 11.10
C ALA A 139 -5.06 1.53 12.39
N HIS A 140 -5.35 2.53 13.23
CA HIS A 140 -4.64 2.75 14.50
C HIS A 140 -4.98 1.68 15.56
N GLU A 141 -6.23 1.23 15.60
CA GLU A 141 -6.63 0.17 16.52
C GLU A 141 -6.50 -1.20 15.86
N VAL A 142 -5.60 -2.03 16.36
CA VAL A 142 -5.42 -3.42 15.91
C VAL A 142 -6.11 -4.39 16.85
N GLN A 143 -6.84 -5.37 16.30
CA GLN A 143 -7.40 -6.45 17.10
C GLN A 143 -6.28 -7.41 17.53
N PRO A 144 -6.05 -7.62 18.84
CA PRO A 144 -4.95 -8.47 19.32
C PRO A 144 -4.98 -9.92 18.78
N ALA A 145 -6.16 -10.44 18.49
CA ALA A 145 -6.34 -11.79 17.94
C ALA A 145 -5.68 -11.97 16.56
N ALA A 146 -5.48 -10.89 15.80
CA ALA A 146 -4.81 -10.93 14.50
C ALA A 146 -3.30 -11.18 14.61
N ALA A 147 -2.68 -10.81 15.73
CA ALA A 147 -1.23 -10.96 15.92
C ALA A 147 -0.78 -12.42 15.86
N ILE A 148 -1.60 -13.37 16.33
CA ILE A 148 -1.27 -14.80 16.36
C ILE A 148 -1.15 -15.39 14.94
N PRO A 149 -2.16 -15.29 14.06
CA PRO A 149 -2.05 -15.83 12.71
C PRO A 149 -0.95 -15.13 11.88
N VAL A 150 -0.74 -13.84 12.03
CA VAL A 150 0.35 -13.13 11.36
C VAL A 150 1.71 -13.67 11.81
N ALA A 151 1.98 -13.67 13.11
CA ALA A 151 3.26 -14.17 13.64
C ALA A 151 3.49 -15.64 13.27
N ALA A 152 2.46 -16.46 13.34
CA ALA A 152 2.53 -17.88 12.98
C ALA A 152 2.77 -18.13 11.49
N SER A 153 2.44 -17.17 10.62
CA SER A 153 2.64 -17.29 9.18
C SER A 153 4.05 -16.93 8.72
N LEU A 154 4.81 -16.18 9.52
CA LEU A 154 6.12 -15.64 9.12
C LEU A 154 7.25 -16.60 9.45
N VAL A 155 8.18 -16.70 8.53
CA VAL A 155 9.44 -17.49 8.64
C VAL A 155 10.60 -16.69 8.06
N PRO A 156 11.87 -17.01 8.42
CA PRO A 156 13.02 -16.46 7.73
C PRO A 156 12.92 -16.68 6.22
N GLN A 157 13.15 -15.64 5.44
CA GLN A 157 13.09 -15.69 3.97
C GLN A 157 13.97 -16.82 3.41
N SER A 158 15.12 -17.06 4.00
CA SER A 158 16.06 -18.11 3.60
C SER A 158 15.52 -19.54 3.74
N SER A 159 14.45 -19.74 4.48
CA SER A 159 13.81 -21.06 4.64
C SER A 159 12.79 -21.38 3.55
N ASP A 160 12.43 -20.43 2.69
CA ASP A 160 11.49 -20.62 1.61
C ASP A 160 12.20 -20.79 0.26
N PRO A 161 12.03 -21.95 -0.44
CA PRO A 161 12.63 -22.18 -1.74
C PRO A 161 12.30 -21.14 -2.81
N HIS A 162 11.18 -20.43 -2.69
CA HIS A 162 10.81 -19.33 -3.59
C HIS A 162 11.91 -18.26 -3.68
N PHE A 163 12.65 -18.05 -2.59
CA PHE A 163 13.70 -17.04 -2.49
C PHE A 163 15.13 -17.60 -2.56
N ALA A 164 15.32 -18.87 -2.95
CA ALA A 164 16.65 -19.51 -2.95
C ALA A 164 17.71 -18.75 -3.79
N ALA A 165 17.27 -18.06 -4.85
CA ALA A 165 18.14 -17.25 -5.71
C ALA A 165 18.42 -15.82 -5.17
N ARG A 166 17.79 -15.43 -4.06
CA ARG A 166 17.90 -14.08 -3.47
C ARG A 166 18.27 -14.18 -1.98
N PRO A 167 19.53 -14.48 -1.65
CA PRO A 167 19.96 -14.55 -0.26
C PRO A 167 19.97 -13.14 0.36
N LEU A 168 19.18 -12.94 1.41
CA LEU A 168 19.08 -11.71 2.19
C LEU A 168 19.56 -11.96 3.62
N ASP A 169 19.75 -10.90 4.41
CA ASP A 169 20.15 -11.06 5.81
C ASP A 169 18.99 -11.65 6.67
N LEU A 170 19.32 -12.07 7.88
CA LEU A 170 18.40 -12.78 8.77
C LEU A 170 17.21 -11.95 9.28
N THR A 171 17.20 -10.66 9.01
CA THR A 171 16.07 -9.77 9.37
C THR A 171 14.92 -9.84 8.36
N TYR A 172 15.16 -10.42 7.19
CA TYR A 172 14.14 -10.61 6.17
C TYR A 172 13.30 -11.86 6.44
N LEU A 173 11.99 -11.65 6.46
CA LEU A 173 10.97 -12.67 6.63
C LEU A 173 10.09 -12.76 5.39
N THR A 174 9.37 -13.87 5.27
CA THR A 174 8.28 -14.09 4.30
C THR A 174 7.20 -14.94 4.93
N THR A 175 6.07 -15.11 4.25
CA THR A 175 5.04 -16.06 4.69
C THR A 175 5.46 -17.50 4.38
N ARG A 176 5.24 -18.41 5.34
CA ARG A 176 5.40 -19.85 5.07
C ARG A 176 4.57 -20.27 3.86
N PRO A 177 5.06 -21.24 3.05
CA PRO A 177 4.25 -21.82 1.98
C PRO A 177 2.86 -22.23 2.45
N GLY A 178 1.83 -21.75 1.77
CA GLY A 178 0.42 -22.06 2.06
C GLY A 178 -0.18 -21.35 3.29
N ALA A 179 0.53 -20.44 3.94
CA ALA A 179 0.02 -19.75 5.14
C ALA A 179 -0.84 -18.52 4.85
N ARG A 180 -0.90 -18.03 3.61
CA ARG A 180 -1.55 -16.76 3.28
C ARG A 180 -3.08 -16.78 3.45
N GLN A 181 -3.72 -17.93 3.32
CA GLN A 181 -5.17 -18.06 3.45
C GLN A 181 -5.72 -17.49 4.77
N VAL A 182 -5.02 -17.67 5.88
CA VAL A 182 -5.59 -17.47 7.22
C VAL A 182 -5.78 -16.01 7.60
N PHE A 183 -4.91 -15.12 7.12
CA PHE A 183 -4.94 -13.69 7.49
C PHE A 183 -5.27 -12.80 6.29
N TRP A 184 -4.69 -13.09 5.14
CA TRP A 184 -4.74 -12.21 3.98
C TRP A 184 -6.06 -12.32 3.21
N HIS A 185 -6.63 -13.54 3.12
CA HIS A 185 -7.79 -13.84 2.29
C HIS A 185 -9.10 -13.95 3.08
N GLY A 186 -10.21 -13.65 2.40
CA GLY A 186 -11.55 -13.86 2.89
C GLY A 186 -12.06 -15.28 2.61
N ASP A 187 -13.23 -15.60 3.17
CA ASP A 187 -13.81 -16.96 3.08
C ASP A 187 -14.21 -17.35 1.66
N HIS A 188 -14.46 -16.37 0.77
CA HIS A 188 -14.95 -16.61 -0.58
C HIS A 188 -13.92 -16.29 -1.67
N ASP A 189 -12.64 -16.09 -1.30
CA ASP A 189 -11.60 -15.78 -2.28
C ASP A 189 -11.34 -16.97 -3.19
N ASP A 190 -11.12 -16.67 -4.48
CA ASP A 190 -10.86 -17.69 -5.51
C ASP A 190 -9.56 -18.44 -5.20
N PRO A 191 -9.56 -19.78 -5.09
CA PRO A 191 -8.35 -20.57 -4.88
C PRO A 191 -7.25 -20.31 -5.92
N ALA A 192 -7.60 -19.95 -7.15
CA ALA A 192 -6.62 -19.58 -8.17
C ALA A 192 -5.95 -18.23 -7.86
N VAL A 193 -6.69 -17.29 -7.26
CA VAL A 193 -6.14 -16.01 -6.77
C VAL A 193 -5.21 -16.26 -5.60
N ILE A 194 -5.61 -17.07 -4.62
CA ILE A 194 -4.77 -17.43 -3.47
C ILE A 194 -3.47 -18.11 -3.92
N SER A 195 -3.55 -19.01 -4.91
CA SER A 195 -2.37 -19.67 -5.47
C SER A 195 -1.45 -18.69 -6.21
N ALA A 196 -2.01 -17.74 -6.95
CA ALA A 196 -1.25 -16.71 -7.63
C ALA A 196 -0.62 -15.71 -6.63
N ASP A 197 -1.33 -15.39 -5.56
CA ASP A 197 -0.82 -14.56 -4.47
C ASP A 197 0.38 -15.22 -3.78
N GLU A 198 0.29 -16.52 -3.47
CA GLU A 198 1.44 -17.28 -2.95
C GLU A 198 2.63 -17.27 -3.92
N ALA A 199 2.37 -17.34 -5.23
CA ALA A 199 3.42 -17.34 -6.25
C ALA A 199 4.07 -15.96 -6.47
N THR A 200 3.41 -14.88 -6.10
CA THR A 200 3.90 -13.49 -6.24
C THR A 200 4.34 -12.85 -4.93
N LYS A 201 4.32 -13.60 -3.83
CA LYS A 201 4.71 -13.11 -2.50
C LYS A 201 6.14 -12.58 -2.47
N ASP A 202 6.42 -11.71 -1.52
CA ASP A 202 7.72 -11.10 -1.33
C ASP A 202 8.15 -11.14 0.16
N THR A 203 8.95 -10.19 0.57
CA THR A 203 9.56 -10.12 1.89
C THR A 203 8.98 -8.99 2.74
N VAL A 204 9.22 -9.08 4.03
CA VAL A 204 9.08 -8.04 5.04
C VAL A 204 10.27 -8.17 6.00
N THR A 205 10.65 -7.10 6.68
CA THR A 205 11.72 -7.17 7.67
C THR A 205 11.20 -7.09 9.10
N THR A 206 12.01 -7.54 10.05
CA THR A 206 11.68 -7.42 11.48
C THR A 206 11.55 -5.96 11.91
N ALA A 207 12.29 -5.04 11.27
CA ALA A 207 12.20 -3.61 11.56
C ALA A 207 10.84 -3.03 11.10
N GLU A 208 10.40 -3.36 9.88
CA GLU A 208 9.10 -2.95 9.35
C GLU A 208 7.94 -3.41 10.25
N LEU A 209 7.99 -4.66 10.74
CA LEU A 209 6.97 -5.19 11.64
C LEU A 209 6.95 -4.47 12.99
N ALA A 210 8.13 -4.19 13.56
CA ALA A 210 8.23 -3.44 14.81
C ALA A 210 7.74 -1.99 14.65
N ASP A 211 8.11 -1.34 13.55
CA ASP A 211 7.74 0.04 13.24
C ASP A 211 6.23 0.18 12.93
N THR A 212 5.55 -0.87 12.47
CA THR A 212 4.09 -0.88 12.33
C THR A 212 3.41 -0.64 13.67
N LEU A 213 3.83 -1.34 14.71
CA LEU A 213 3.26 -1.19 16.07
C LEU A 213 3.54 0.21 16.64
N VAL A 214 4.73 0.75 16.36
CA VAL A 214 5.10 2.12 16.77
C VAL A 214 4.20 3.14 16.06
N ALA A 215 3.98 2.98 14.75
CA ALA A 215 3.16 3.89 13.96
C ALA A 215 1.70 3.93 14.43
N GLN A 216 1.14 2.78 14.78
CA GLN A 216 -0.23 2.69 15.29
C GLN A 216 -0.42 3.40 16.63
N ALA A 217 0.62 3.43 17.47
CA ALA A 217 0.57 4.07 18.78
C ALA A 217 0.98 5.55 18.74
N ALA A 218 1.61 6.02 17.69
CA ALA A 218 2.12 7.37 17.56
C ALA A 218 1.07 8.32 16.96
N PRO A 219 1.05 9.62 17.32
CA PRO A 219 0.15 10.61 16.75
C PRO A 219 0.64 11.11 15.37
N THR A 220 1.25 10.23 14.56
CA THR A 220 1.86 10.61 13.27
C THR A 220 0.83 11.19 12.31
N THR A 221 -0.39 10.68 12.33
CA THR A 221 -1.48 11.12 11.45
C THR A 221 -2.10 12.45 11.83
N ASP A 222 -1.75 13.02 12.99
CA ASP A 222 -2.16 14.38 13.36
C ASP A 222 -1.64 15.43 12.38
N ASP A 223 -0.47 15.21 11.75
CA ASP A 223 0.13 16.14 10.79
C ASP A 223 -0.40 15.98 9.35
N ILE A 224 -1.34 15.06 9.10
CA ILE A 224 -1.92 14.85 7.78
C ILE A 224 -3.01 15.89 7.52
N THR A 225 -2.78 16.73 6.49
CA THR A 225 -3.64 17.87 6.14
C THR A 225 -4.37 17.71 4.79
N VAL A 226 -4.36 16.52 4.22
CA VAL A 226 -5.00 16.18 2.95
C VAL A 226 -6.21 15.25 3.16
N PRO A 227 -7.14 15.14 2.18
CA PRO A 227 -8.23 14.17 2.25
C PRO A 227 -7.70 12.74 2.39
N VAL A 228 -8.36 11.94 3.24
CA VAL A 228 -7.99 10.55 3.52
C VAL A 228 -9.17 9.62 3.26
N LEU A 229 -8.93 8.53 2.54
CA LEU A 229 -9.82 7.36 2.50
C LEU A 229 -9.18 6.22 3.27
N VAL A 230 -9.86 5.72 4.29
CA VAL A 230 -9.41 4.54 5.05
C VAL A 230 -10.34 3.37 4.78
N ALA A 231 -9.80 2.22 4.43
CA ALA A 231 -10.59 1.03 4.11
C ALA A 231 -10.04 -0.25 4.75
N ALA A 232 -10.97 -1.14 5.12
CA ALA A 232 -10.67 -2.51 5.52
C ALA A 232 -11.67 -3.49 4.91
N GLY A 233 -11.29 -4.74 4.80
CA GLY A 233 -12.23 -5.81 4.48
C GLY A 233 -13.13 -6.13 5.67
N GLN A 234 -14.38 -6.55 5.40
CA GLN A 234 -15.33 -6.94 6.44
C GLN A 234 -14.83 -8.15 7.25
N GLN A 235 -14.02 -9.00 6.63
CA GLN A 235 -13.43 -10.20 7.23
C GLN A 235 -11.97 -9.98 7.66
N ASP A 236 -11.47 -8.74 7.60
CA ASP A 236 -10.14 -8.39 8.09
C ASP A 236 -10.09 -8.55 9.62
N LEU A 237 -9.36 -9.56 10.08
CA LEU A 237 -9.23 -9.89 11.51
C LEU A 237 -8.57 -8.79 12.33
N ALA A 238 -7.79 -7.92 11.68
CA ALA A 238 -7.05 -6.87 12.37
C ALA A 238 -7.81 -5.54 12.43
N TYR A 239 -8.46 -5.11 11.35
CA TYR A 239 -8.84 -3.71 11.18
C TYR A 239 -10.31 -3.46 10.88
N ALA A 240 -11.13 -4.47 10.60
CA ALA A 240 -12.55 -4.27 10.28
C ALA A 240 -13.29 -3.46 11.34
N ALA A 241 -13.08 -3.77 12.62
CA ALA A 241 -13.75 -3.10 13.73
C ALA A 241 -13.22 -1.67 13.99
N ALA A 242 -11.97 -1.41 13.66
CA ALA A 242 -11.30 -0.12 13.91
C ALA A 242 -11.88 1.02 13.07
N LEU A 243 -12.43 0.73 11.89
CA LEU A 243 -12.94 1.76 10.98
C LEU A 243 -14.01 2.66 11.60
N ALA A 244 -14.76 2.16 12.59
CA ALA A 244 -15.81 2.95 13.26
C ALA A 244 -15.25 4.19 13.99
N HIS A 245 -13.99 4.16 14.39
CA HIS A 245 -13.34 5.23 15.17
C HIS A 245 -12.16 5.86 14.43
N GLU A 246 -11.75 5.31 13.29
CA GLU A 246 -10.51 5.67 12.59
C GLU A 246 -10.45 7.14 12.17
N ALA A 247 -11.58 7.75 11.80
CA ALA A 247 -11.61 9.16 11.41
C ALA A 247 -11.10 10.13 12.49
N ALA A 248 -11.20 9.76 13.77
CA ALA A 248 -10.72 10.59 14.88
C ALA A 248 -9.19 10.73 14.94
N HIS A 249 -8.46 9.84 14.29
CA HIS A 249 -7.00 9.85 14.22
C HIS A 249 -6.41 10.80 13.15
N TYR A 250 -7.27 11.56 12.44
CA TYR A 250 -6.84 12.53 11.43
C TYR A 250 -7.42 13.92 11.71
N PRO A 251 -7.08 14.55 12.84
CA PRO A 251 -7.76 15.78 13.32
C PRO A 251 -7.59 16.97 12.39
N HIS A 252 -6.54 17.00 11.56
CA HIS A 252 -6.25 18.11 10.65
C HIS A 252 -6.56 17.78 9.18
N SER A 253 -7.03 16.57 8.88
CA SER A 253 -7.51 16.24 7.54
C SER A 253 -8.82 16.98 7.25
N PRO A 254 -8.95 17.64 6.07
CA PRO A 254 -10.18 18.33 5.70
C PRO A 254 -11.34 17.37 5.45
N CYS A 255 -11.07 16.09 5.24
CA CYS A 255 -12.06 15.08 4.89
C CYS A 255 -11.51 13.66 5.14
N VAL A 256 -12.16 12.90 6.00
CA VAL A 256 -11.86 11.47 6.21
C VAL A 256 -13.08 10.64 5.84
N THR A 257 -12.90 9.77 4.87
CA THR A 257 -13.92 8.80 4.43
C THR A 257 -13.49 7.41 4.89
N THR A 258 -14.41 6.62 5.44
CA THR A 258 -14.17 5.22 5.78
C THR A 258 -14.95 4.28 4.86
N HIS A 259 -14.36 3.15 4.48
CA HIS A 259 -14.99 2.16 3.63
C HIS A 259 -14.76 0.74 4.17
N LEU A 260 -15.84 0.05 4.53
CA LEU A 260 -15.80 -1.37 4.88
C LEU A 260 -16.20 -2.19 3.66
N GLN A 261 -15.24 -2.90 3.06
CA GLN A 261 -15.46 -3.69 1.86
C GLN A 261 -16.11 -5.03 2.22
N PRO A 262 -17.35 -5.30 1.76
CA PRO A 262 -18.01 -6.59 1.99
C PRO A 262 -17.22 -7.74 1.34
N ASP A 263 -17.31 -8.94 1.94
CA ASP A 263 -16.70 -10.16 1.41
C ASP A 263 -15.20 -10.05 1.13
N ALA A 264 -14.47 -9.26 1.89
CA ALA A 264 -13.04 -9.10 1.75
C ALA A 264 -12.32 -9.41 3.06
N GLY A 265 -11.21 -10.13 2.97
CA GLY A 265 -10.22 -10.29 4.03
C GLY A 265 -9.31 -9.06 4.11
N HIS A 266 -8.08 -9.27 4.55
CA HIS A 266 -7.08 -8.20 4.62
C HIS A 266 -6.75 -7.63 3.23
N ASP A 267 -6.69 -8.48 2.21
CA ASP A 267 -6.34 -8.13 0.82
C ASP A 267 -7.55 -7.71 0.00
N LEU A 268 -7.97 -6.45 0.14
CA LEU A 268 -9.15 -5.91 -0.56
C LEU A 268 -9.06 -6.09 -2.09
N ASN A 269 -7.87 -5.93 -2.65
CA ASN A 269 -7.64 -6.04 -4.11
C ASN A 269 -7.79 -7.46 -4.64
N LEU A 270 -7.69 -8.46 -3.78
CA LEU A 270 -7.73 -9.89 -4.14
C LEU A 270 -9.04 -10.57 -3.77
N SER A 271 -9.99 -9.81 -3.20
CA SER A 271 -11.31 -10.32 -2.84
C SER A 271 -12.21 -10.46 -4.07
N PRO A 272 -13.26 -11.31 -4.00
CA PRO A 272 -14.19 -11.47 -5.13
C PRO A 272 -14.96 -10.17 -5.47
N ARG A 273 -14.95 -9.20 -4.57
CA ARG A 273 -15.57 -7.89 -4.75
C ARG A 273 -14.56 -6.76 -4.99
N ALA A 274 -13.34 -7.08 -5.38
CA ALA A 274 -12.32 -6.09 -5.74
C ALA A 274 -12.82 -5.04 -6.77
N PRO A 275 -13.62 -5.37 -7.81
CA PRO A 275 -14.17 -4.36 -8.72
C PRO A 275 -15.04 -3.30 -8.05
N ASP A 276 -15.81 -3.66 -7.01
CA ASP A 276 -16.64 -2.71 -6.25
C ASP A 276 -15.75 -1.78 -5.42
N TRP A 277 -14.73 -2.35 -4.78
CA TRP A 277 -13.71 -1.60 -4.07
C TRP A 277 -12.98 -0.61 -4.98
N PHE A 278 -12.51 -1.03 -6.14
CA PHE A 278 -11.85 -0.16 -7.10
C PHE A 278 -12.78 0.98 -7.57
N THR A 279 -14.06 0.68 -7.77
CA THR A 279 -15.07 1.69 -8.11
C THR A 279 -15.23 2.72 -6.99
N ALA A 280 -15.28 2.29 -5.73
CA ALA A 280 -15.39 3.18 -4.58
C ALA A 280 -14.17 4.12 -4.46
N VAL A 281 -12.94 3.57 -4.60
CA VAL A 281 -11.70 4.38 -4.59
C VAL A 281 -11.71 5.42 -5.70
N LEU A 282 -12.03 5.01 -6.94
CA LEU A 282 -12.00 5.92 -8.08
C LEU A 282 -13.08 7.00 -7.99
N ALA A 283 -14.27 6.67 -7.48
CA ALA A 283 -15.32 7.64 -7.21
C ALA A 283 -14.88 8.68 -6.18
N TRP A 284 -14.26 8.24 -5.08
CA TRP A 284 -13.69 9.14 -4.08
C TRP A 284 -12.57 10.01 -4.66
N ALA A 285 -11.63 9.41 -5.40
CA ALA A 285 -10.51 10.14 -5.99
C ALA A 285 -10.95 11.26 -6.95
N ILE A 286 -12.01 11.05 -7.74
CA ILE A 286 -12.60 12.09 -8.61
C ILE A 286 -13.03 13.30 -7.79
N HIS A 287 -13.64 13.10 -6.62
CA HIS A 287 -14.13 14.21 -5.78
C HIS A 287 -12.98 14.98 -5.12
N VAL A 288 -11.99 14.29 -4.56
CA VAL A 288 -10.94 14.93 -3.77
C VAL A 288 -9.79 15.51 -4.61
N LEU A 289 -9.58 15.00 -5.83
CA LEU A 289 -8.54 15.46 -6.75
C LEU A 289 -9.07 16.36 -7.87
N ALA A 290 -10.37 16.71 -7.86
CA ALA A 290 -10.93 17.60 -8.86
C ALA A 290 -10.23 18.97 -8.87
N PRO A 291 -9.97 19.58 -10.06
CA PRO A 291 -9.28 20.85 -10.18
C PRO A 291 -10.16 22.04 -9.77
N THR A 292 -10.92 21.93 -8.71
CA THR A 292 -11.80 22.99 -8.23
C THR A 292 -11.15 23.74 -7.09
N GLY A 293 -11.19 25.08 -7.11
CA GLY A 293 -10.76 25.92 -5.99
C GLY A 293 -11.69 25.83 -4.76
N ALA A 294 -12.56 24.83 -4.69
CA ALA A 294 -13.39 24.52 -3.55
C ALA A 294 -12.65 23.49 -2.66
N PRO A 295 -12.76 23.60 -1.33
CA PRO A 295 -12.21 22.58 -0.46
C PRO A 295 -12.83 21.21 -0.78
N PRO A 296 -12.04 20.12 -0.68
CA PRO A 296 -12.57 18.78 -0.92
C PRO A 296 -13.75 18.51 0.03
N ARG A 297 -14.78 17.87 -0.50
CA ARG A 297 -15.97 17.49 0.27
C ARG A 297 -15.95 15.96 0.42
N CYS A 298 -16.17 15.49 1.63
CA CYS A 298 -16.53 14.10 1.90
C CYS A 298 -17.94 13.76 1.43
#